data_2e9377ce1811ca5c5f052b185d146456
#
_entry.id   2e9377ce1811ca5c5f052b185d146456
#
_cell.length_a   1.000
_cell.length_b   1.000
_cell.length_c   1.000
_cell.angle_alpha   90.00
_cell.angle_beta   90.00
_cell.angle_gamma   90.00
#
_symmetry.space_group_name_H-M   'P 1'
#
loop_
_entity.id
_entity.type
_entity.pdbx_description
1 polymer ?
#
loop_
_entity_poly.entity_id
_entity_poly.type
_entity_poly.pdbx_seq_one_letter_code
_entity_poly.pdbx_strand_id
1 'polypeptide(L)'
;MNEKIKVKNVILRCGGDSLLPLMLVYMMYIILHGHLSPGGGFQGGVLMVAAVTILYLGRGYETTVRSLSAGFLHGAEGFASIMYVALAMMGVAVGAQFCQNILYKHGAIGDLYSSGTIFWMNITVGLKVLTGVGSIALLMVSLVAKPEKKG
;
A
#
# COMPACT_ATOMS: atom_id res chain seq x y z
N MET A 1 -33.48 -7.91 -17.36
CA MET A 1 -32.62 -7.70 -16.19
C MET A 1 -31.11 -7.78 -16.50
N ASN A 2 -30.71 -8.49 -17.58
CA ASN A 2 -29.28 -8.69 -17.91
C ASN A 2 -28.54 -7.50 -18.57
N GLU A 3 -29.24 -6.62 -19.32
CA GLU A 3 -28.57 -5.50 -20.00
C GLU A 3 -28.09 -4.40 -19.05
N LYS A 4 -28.87 -4.02 -18.03
CA LYS A 4 -28.48 -3.02 -17.04
C LYS A 4 -27.23 -3.46 -16.22
N ILE A 5 -27.09 -4.76 -15.96
CA ILE A 5 -25.94 -5.34 -15.27
C ILE A 5 -24.71 -5.29 -16.17
N LYS A 6 -24.84 -5.57 -17.48
CA LYS A 6 -23.73 -5.46 -18.45
C LYS A 6 -23.23 -4.03 -18.60
N VAL A 7 -24.11 -3.04 -18.70
CA VAL A 7 -23.75 -1.62 -18.81
C VAL A 7 -23.02 -1.14 -17.54
N LYS A 8 -23.54 -1.49 -16.36
CA LYS A 8 -22.90 -1.16 -15.09
C LYS A 8 -21.48 -1.72 -14.99
N ASN A 9 -21.26 -2.96 -15.43
CA ASN A 9 -19.94 -3.57 -15.45
C ASN A 9 -18.96 -2.88 -16.42
N VAL A 10 -19.44 -2.40 -17.57
CA VAL A 10 -18.62 -1.67 -18.54
C VAL A 10 -18.16 -0.32 -17.96
N ILE A 11 -19.07 0.43 -17.32
CA ILE A 11 -18.75 1.71 -16.69
C ILE A 11 -17.74 1.53 -15.57
N LEU A 12 -17.92 0.52 -14.71
CA LEU A 12 -17.00 0.21 -13.62
C LEU A 12 -15.61 -0.21 -14.14
N ARG A 13 -15.56 -0.96 -15.23
CA ARG A 13 -14.29 -1.35 -15.87
C ARG A 13 -13.55 -0.16 -16.47
N CYS A 14 -14.22 0.63 -17.30
CA CYS A 14 -13.62 1.81 -17.90
C CYS A 14 -13.14 2.81 -16.84
N GLY A 15 -13.97 3.08 -15.83
CA GLY A 15 -13.59 3.95 -14.72
C GLY A 15 -12.42 3.39 -13.90
N GLY A 16 -12.44 2.10 -13.59
CA GLY A 16 -11.38 1.43 -12.86
C GLY A 16 -10.06 1.41 -13.63
N ASP A 17 -10.09 1.09 -14.92
CA ASP A 17 -8.89 1.04 -15.78
C ASP A 17 -8.26 2.43 -15.96
N SER A 18 -9.05 3.51 -15.93
CA SER A 18 -8.54 4.89 -16.01
C SER A 18 -8.03 5.41 -14.68
N LEU A 19 -8.71 5.09 -13.57
CA LEU A 19 -8.36 5.59 -12.23
C LEU A 19 -7.17 4.83 -11.61
N LEU A 20 -7.03 3.53 -11.89
CA LEU A 20 -6.01 2.68 -11.29
C LEU A 20 -4.58 3.20 -11.51
N PRO A 21 -4.13 3.52 -12.73
CA PRO A 21 -2.79 4.05 -12.95
C PRO A 21 -2.57 5.40 -12.26
N LEU A 22 -3.59 6.27 -12.24
CA LEU A 22 -3.50 7.56 -11.55
C LEU A 22 -3.34 7.38 -10.03
N MET A 23 -4.09 6.46 -9.43
CA MET A 23 -3.97 6.14 -8.01
C MET A 23 -2.61 5.55 -7.66
N LEU A 24 -2.06 4.69 -8.52
CA LEU A 24 -0.73 4.11 -8.30
C LEU A 24 0.37 5.17 -8.35
N VAL A 25 0.33 6.08 -9.33
CA VAL A 25 1.29 7.19 -9.42
C VAL A 25 1.16 8.12 -8.21
N TYR A 26 -0.07 8.46 -7.82
CA TYR A 26 -0.32 9.33 -6.67
C TYR A 26 0.11 8.67 -5.35
N MET A 27 -0.12 7.36 -5.19
CA MET A 27 0.40 6.58 -4.07
C MET A 27 1.91 6.66 -3.97
N MET A 28 2.63 6.42 -5.07
CA MET A 28 4.09 6.50 -5.11
C MET A 28 4.57 7.91 -4.75
N TYR A 29 3.91 8.95 -5.27
CA TYR A 29 4.21 10.33 -4.91
C TYR A 29 4.08 10.56 -3.40
N ILE A 30 2.96 10.17 -2.78
CA ILE A 30 2.72 10.36 -1.34
C ILE A 30 3.75 9.60 -0.49
N ILE A 31 4.10 8.36 -0.85
CA ILE A 31 5.08 7.58 -0.11
C ILE A 31 6.47 8.24 -0.18
N LEU A 32 6.89 8.67 -1.36
CA LEU A 32 8.21 9.27 -1.56
C LEU A 32 8.33 10.67 -0.95
N HIS A 33 7.26 11.45 -0.96
CA HIS A 33 7.23 12.83 -0.45
C HIS A 33 6.60 12.96 0.95
N GLY A 34 6.36 11.85 1.64
CA GLY A 34 5.65 11.86 2.92
C GLY A 34 6.35 12.61 4.05
N HIS A 35 7.62 12.94 3.92
CA HIS A 35 8.37 13.79 4.84
C HIS A 35 8.32 15.29 4.47
N LEU A 36 7.86 15.62 3.26
CA LEU A 36 7.76 16.99 2.73
C LEU A 36 6.31 17.46 2.60
N SER A 37 5.34 16.54 2.67
CA SER A 37 3.92 16.83 2.49
C SER A 37 3.11 16.32 3.70
N PRO A 38 1.88 16.80 3.92
CA PRO A 38 1.01 16.29 4.98
C PRO A 38 0.50 14.86 4.75
N GLY A 39 1.08 14.14 3.78
CA GLY A 39 0.87 12.71 3.53
C GLY A 39 2.05 11.89 4.04
N GLY A 40 1.93 10.57 4.01
CA GLY A 40 3.00 9.67 4.42
C GLY A 40 2.76 8.23 4.00
N GLY A 41 3.62 7.33 4.47
CA GLY A 41 3.54 5.91 4.15
C GLY A 41 2.19 5.29 4.45
N PHE A 42 1.53 5.70 5.53
CA PHE A 42 0.20 5.21 5.89
C PHE A 42 -0.84 5.55 4.81
N GLN A 43 -0.94 6.83 4.43
CA GLN A 43 -1.90 7.26 3.41
C GLN A 43 -1.61 6.64 2.05
N GLY A 44 -0.33 6.55 1.67
CA GLY A 44 0.08 5.86 0.45
C GLY A 44 -0.30 4.38 0.45
N GLY A 45 -0.10 3.67 1.57
CA GLY A 45 -0.51 2.27 1.72
C GLY A 45 -2.03 2.08 1.59
N VAL A 46 -2.83 2.96 2.22
CA VAL A 46 -4.30 2.92 2.10
C VAL A 46 -4.78 3.21 0.67
N LEU A 47 -4.14 4.14 -0.04
CA LEU A 47 -4.45 4.40 -1.46
C LEU A 47 -4.24 3.18 -2.34
N MET A 48 -3.20 2.39 -2.07
CA MET A 48 -3.00 1.13 -2.80
C MET A 48 -4.12 0.13 -2.54
N VAL A 49 -4.61 0.04 -1.30
CA VAL A 49 -5.76 -0.82 -0.97
C VAL A 49 -7.02 -0.35 -1.69
N ALA A 50 -7.23 0.97 -1.79
CA ALA A 50 -8.33 1.53 -2.57
C ALA A 50 -8.21 1.18 -4.07
N ALA A 51 -7.00 1.26 -4.64
CA ALA A 51 -6.74 0.84 -6.02
C ALA A 51 -7.07 -0.65 -6.25
N VAL A 52 -6.70 -1.53 -5.30
CA VAL A 52 -7.05 -2.96 -5.32
C VAL A 52 -8.56 -3.16 -5.26
N THR A 53 -9.26 -2.38 -4.44
CA THR A 53 -10.72 -2.43 -4.33
C THR A 53 -11.40 -2.01 -5.64
N ILE A 54 -10.89 -0.98 -6.30
CA ILE A 54 -11.38 -0.55 -7.64
C ILE A 54 -11.13 -1.65 -8.68
N LEU A 55 -9.97 -2.30 -8.65
CA LEU A 55 -9.67 -3.43 -9.53
C LEU A 55 -10.66 -4.58 -9.33
N TYR A 56 -10.97 -4.88 -8.06
CA TYR A 56 -11.98 -5.90 -7.72
C TYR A 56 -13.38 -5.55 -8.26
N LEU A 57 -13.83 -4.33 -8.08
CA LEU A 57 -15.13 -3.87 -8.55
C LEU A 57 -15.23 -3.87 -10.08
N GLY A 58 -14.13 -3.57 -10.79
CA GLY A 58 -14.11 -3.52 -12.25
C GLY A 58 -13.89 -4.88 -12.92
N ARG A 59 -12.98 -5.70 -12.40
CA ARG A 59 -12.50 -6.94 -13.04
C ARG A 59 -12.87 -8.23 -12.31
N GLY A 60 -13.41 -8.11 -11.10
CA GLY A 60 -13.86 -9.24 -10.28
C GLY A 60 -12.77 -9.94 -9.48
N TYR A 61 -13.18 -10.93 -8.68
CA TYR A 61 -12.38 -11.61 -7.68
C TYR A 61 -11.14 -12.33 -8.25
N GLU A 62 -11.32 -13.12 -9.29
CA GLU A 62 -10.24 -13.95 -9.84
C GLU A 62 -9.05 -13.11 -10.34
N THR A 63 -9.33 -12.01 -11.03
CA THR A 63 -8.30 -11.12 -11.54
C THR A 63 -7.53 -10.44 -10.40
N THR A 64 -8.26 -10.00 -9.37
CA THR A 64 -7.67 -9.31 -8.21
C THR A 64 -6.77 -10.25 -7.41
N VAL A 65 -7.21 -11.48 -7.14
CA VAL A 65 -6.43 -12.47 -6.38
C VAL A 65 -5.21 -12.97 -7.16
N ARG A 66 -5.33 -13.08 -8.49
CA ARG A 66 -4.15 -13.41 -9.34
C ARG A 66 -3.11 -12.29 -9.35
N SER A 67 -3.54 -11.03 -9.26
CA SER A 67 -2.63 -9.88 -9.20
C SER A 67 -1.93 -9.72 -7.86
N LEU A 68 -2.53 -10.23 -6.77
CA LEU A 68 -2.05 -10.10 -5.40
C LEU A 68 -2.12 -11.46 -4.69
N SER A 69 -1.03 -12.21 -4.75
CA SER A 69 -0.98 -13.49 -4.03
C SER A 69 -0.88 -13.26 -2.52
N ALA A 70 -1.69 -13.98 -1.74
CA ALA A 70 -1.67 -13.88 -0.28
C ALA A 70 -0.29 -14.21 0.31
N GLY A 71 0.43 -15.17 -0.26
CA GLY A 71 1.78 -15.53 0.18
C GLY A 71 2.78 -14.39 -0.01
N PHE A 72 2.70 -13.66 -1.12
CA PHE A 72 3.53 -12.48 -1.35
C PHE A 72 3.21 -11.37 -0.33
N LEU A 73 1.94 -11.12 -0.05
CA LEU A 73 1.52 -10.10 0.92
C LEU A 73 2.05 -10.41 2.32
N HIS A 74 1.92 -11.65 2.80
CA HIS A 74 2.43 -12.04 4.12
C HIS A 74 3.96 -11.99 4.20
N GLY A 75 4.65 -12.41 3.15
CA GLY A 75 6.12 -12.30 3.08
C GLY A 75 6.59 -10.84 3.10
N ALA A 76 5.97 -9.99 2.31
CA ALA A 76 6.28 -8.57 2.25
C ALA A 76 5.92 -7.84 3.55
N GLU A 77 4.85 -8.26 4.23
CA GLU A 77 4.47 -7.74 5.55
C GLU A 77 5.54 -8.05 6.61
N GLY A 78 6.01 -9.28 6.67
CA GLY A 78 7.09 -9.69 7.57
C GLY A 78 8.38 -8.92 7.27
N PHE A 79 8.76 -8.81 6.00
CA PHE A 79 9.93 -8.05 5.57
C PHE A 79 9.85 -6.57 5.97
N ALA A 80 8.71 -5.91 5.73
CA ALA A 80 8.51 -4.51 6.12
C ALA A 80 8.64 -4.31 7.63
N SER A 81 8.12 -5.25 8.44
CA SER A 81 8.23 -5.19 9.89
C SER A 81 9.69 -5.29 10.36
N ILE A 82 10.43 -6.25 9.83
CA ILE A 82 11.86 -6.45 10.17
C ILE A 82 12.66 -5.23 9.74
N MET A 83 12.41 -4.69 8.55
CA MET A 83 13.11 -3.53 8.02
C MET A 83 12.84 -2.28 8.86
N TYR A 84 11.59 -2.08 9.33
CA TYR A 84 11.27 -0.97 10.22
C TYR A 84 12.01 -1.06 11.55
N VAL A 85 12.02 -2.24 12.17
CA VAL A 85 12.73 -2.48 13.44
C VAL A 85 14.24 -2.29 13.26
N ALA A 86 14.81 -2.79 12.15
CA ALA A 86 16.22 -2.62 11.84
C ALA A 86 16.61 -1.12 11.71
N LEU A 87 15.79 -0.32 11.02
CA LEU A 87 15.98 1.13 10.92
C LEU A 87 15.88 1.82 12.29
N ALA A 88 14.94 1.41 13.13
CA ALA A 88 14.77 1.94 14.48
C ALA A 88 15.96 1.61 15.38
N MET A 89 16.51 0.38 15.27
CA MET A 89 17.67 -0.08 16.03
C MET A 89 19.00 0.51 15.54
N MET A 90 19.05 1.02 14.32
CA MET A 90 20.27 1.62 13.76
C MET A 90 20.77 2.79 14.61
N GLY A 91 19.87 3.59 15.22
CA GLY A 91 20.23 4.63 16.18
C GLY A 91 21.00 4.07 17.37
N VAL A 92 20.49 3.00 17.98
CA VAL A 92 21.10 2.35 19.15
C VAL A 92 22.45 1.73 18.80
N ALA A 93 22.61 1.13 17.63
CA ALA A 93 23.86 0.53 17.17
C ALA A 93 25.02 1.56 17.03
N VAL A 94 24.69 2.82 16.78
CA VAL A 94 25.65 3.93 16.68
C VAL A 94 25.84 4.66 18.04
N GLY A 95 25.23 4.16 19.13
CA GLY A 95 25.28 4.78 20.45
C GLY A 95 24.34 5.97 20.64
N ALA A 96 23.37 6.12 19.74
CA ALA A 96 22.31 7.13 19.78
C ALA A 96 21.02 6.58 20.41
N GLN A 97 19.98 7.40 20.49
CA GLN A 97 18.69 6.96 21.04
C GLN A 97 17.93 6.08 20.04
N PHE A 98 17.01 5.23 20.55
CA PHE A 98 16.11 4.44 19.74
C PHE A 98 15.30 5.34 18.79
N CYS A 99 15.18 4.95 17.52
CA CYS A 99 14.52 5.74 16.46
C CYS A 99 15.16 7.12 16.19
N GLN A 100 16.38 7.38 16.66
CA GLN A 100 17.04 8.65 16.36
C GLN A 100 17.40 8.74 14.89
N ASN A 101 17.14 9.92 14.29
CA ASN A 101 17.52 10.18 12.91
C ASN A 101 19.03 10.39 12.79
N ILE A 102 19.75 9.34 12.41
CA ILE A 102 21.23 9.39 12.28
C ILE A 102 21.68 9.89 10.89
N LEU A 103 20.82 9.79 9.89
CA LEU A 103 21.13 10.22 8.51
C LEU A 103 20.68 11.66 8.21
N TYR A 104 20.35 12.46 9.22
CA TYR A 104 19.77 13.81 9.05
C TYR A 104 20.71 14.81 8.36
N LYS A 105 22.02 14.53 8.32
CA LYS A 105 23.02 15.41 7.67
C LYS A 105 23.14 15.20 6.15
N HIS A 106 22.44 14.23 5.58
CA HIS A 106 22.51 13.93 4.16
C HIS A 106 21.31 14.55 3.43
N GLY A 107 21.58 15.47 2.49
CA GLY A 107 20.60 16.13 1.65
C GLY A 107 20.31 17.58 2.03
N ALA A 108 19.92 18.40 1.05
CA ALA A 108 19.48 19.77 1.25
C ALA A 108 17.99 19.81 1.62
N ILE A 109 17.56 20.85 2.33
CA ILE A 109 16.16 21.04 2.70
C ILE A 109 15.29 21.11 1.43
N GLY A 110 14.34 20.20 1.30
CA GLY A 110 13.46 20.08 0.13
C GLY A 110 13.84 18.94 -0.83
N ASP A 111 15.00 18.32 -0.69
CA ASP A 111 15.38 17.14 -1.46
C ASP A 111 14.68 15.88 -0.96
N LEU A 112 14.52 14.91 -1.85
CA LEU A 112 13.88 13.62 -1.57
C LEU A 112 14.54 12.87 -0.38
N TYR A 113 15.85 13.03 -0.20
CA TYR A 113 16.64 12.40 0.87
C TYR A 113 16.91 13.30 2.07
N SER A 114 16.29 14.48 2.14
CA SER A 114 16.58 15.48 3.17
C SER A 114 16.20 15.08 4.60
N SER A 115 15.32 14.08 4.76
CA SER A 115 14.84 13.62 6.08
C SER A 115 15.63 12.44 6.66
N GLY A 116 16.66 11.95 5.99
CA GLY A 116 17.52 10.88 6.51
C GLY A 116 16.77 9.57 6.77
N THR A 117 16.82 9.03 8.00
CA THR A 117 16.16 7.77 8.37
C THR A 117 14.64 7.83 8.27
N ILE A 118 14.02 9.00 8.41
CA ILE A 118 12.57 9.17 8.33
C ILE A 118 12.04 8.79 6.93
N PHE A 119 12.79 9.10 5.87
CA PHE A 119 12.43 8.71 4.50
C PHE A 119 12.27 7.18 4.38
N TRP A 120 13.26 6.42 4.86
CA TRP A 120 13.24 4.97 4.81
C TRP A 120 12.15 4.36 5.70
N MET A 121 11.95 4.92 6.91
CA MET A 121 10.84 4.52 7.78
C MET A 121 9.49 4.74 7.12
N ASN A 122 9.31 5.85 6.40
CA ASN A 122 8.08 6.16 5.69
C ASN A 122 7.77 5.13 4.59
N ILE A 123 8.78 4.68 3.83
CA ILE A 123 8.64 3.61 2.83
C ILE A 123 8.23 2.29 3.48
N THR A 124 8.88 1.93 4.59
CA THR A 124 8.57 0.67 5.29
C THR A 124 7.17 0.67 5.89
N VAL A 125 6.71 1.81 6.42
CA VAL A 125 5.33 1.99 6.89
C VAL A 125 4.35 1.84 5.72
N GLY A 126 4.63 2.49 4.57
CA GLY A 126 3.81 2.35 3.38
C GLY A 126 3.66 0.90 2.93
N LEU A 127 4.76 0.16 2.90
CA LEU A 127 4.76 -1.26 2.55
C LEU A 127 4.00 -2.10 3.59
N LYS A 128 4.16 -1.81 4.88
CA LYS A 128 3.46 -2.50 5.97
C LYS A 128 1.95 -2.29 5.89
N VAL A 129 1.51 -1.06 5.67
CA VAL A 129 0.08 -0.72 5.55
C VAL A 129 -0.52 -1.34 4.28
N LEU A 130 0.19 -1.25 3.14
CA LEU A 130 -0.22 -1.90 1.90
C LEU A 130 -0.49 -3.39 2.11
N THR A 131 0.47 -4.09 2.71
CA THR A 131 0.37 -5.54 2.87
C THR A 131 -0.62 -5.94 3.96
N GLY A 132 -0.62 -5.28 5.11
CA GLY A 132 -1.52 -5.59 6.22
C GLY A 132 -2.99 -5.26 5.89
N VAL A 133 -3.28 -4.01 5.51
CA VAL A 133 -4.64 -3.60 5.15
C VAL A 133 -5.08 -4.25 3.84
N GLY A 134 -4.16 -4.45 2.88
CA GLY A 134 -4.41 -5.18 1.65
C GLY A 134 -4.83 -6.63 1.89
N SER A 135 -4.18 -7.32 2.82
CA SER A 135 -4.55 -8.70 3.22
C SER A 135 -5.94 -8.76 3.83
N ILE A 136 -6.29 -7.80 4.70
CA ILE A 136 -7.63 -7.70 5.29
C ILE A 136 -8.69 -7.43 4.20
N ALA A 137 -8.42 -6.51 3.28
CA ALA A 137 -9.34 -6.19 2.20
C ALA A 137 -9.59 -7.41 1.30
N LEU A 138 -8.52 -8.15 0.92
CA LEU A 138 -8.64 -9.39 0.15
C LEU A 138 -9.43 -10.47 0.90
N LEU A 139 -9.22 -10.60 2.21
CA LEU A 139 -9.97 -11.54 3.03
C LEU A 139 -11.47 -11.19 3.02
N MET A 140 -11.81 -9.93 3.26
CA MET A 140 -13.21 -9.45 3.23
C MET A 140 -13.86 -9.71 1.87
N VAL A 141 -13.16 -9.39 0.78
CA VAL A 141 -13.63 -9.67 -0.57
C VAL A 141 -13.83 -11.16 -0.80
N SER A 142 -12.93 -12.02 -0.29
CA SER A 142 -13.05 -13.47 -0.43
C SER A 142 -14.25 -14.04 0.30
N LEU A 143 -14.58 -13.49 1.46
CA LEU A 143 -15.75 -13.89 2.25
C LEU A 143 -17.05 -13.50 1.56
N VAL A 144 -17.11 -12.30 0.96
CA VAL A 144 -18.29 -11.82 0.22
C VAL A 144 -18.45 -12.56 -1.12
N ALA A 145 -17.34 -12.91 -1.79
CA ALA A 145 -17.36 -13.60 -3.08
C ALA A 145 -17.64 -15.11 -2.98
N LYS A 146 -17.48 -15.72 -1.80
CA LYS A 146 -17.84 -17.13 -1.61
C LYS A 146 -19.37 -17.26 -1.67
N PRO A 147 -19.94 -17.99 -2.66
CA PRO A 147 -21.36 -18.31 -2.62
C PRO A 147 -21.62 -19.14 -1.37
N GLU A 148 -22.65 -18.75 -0.61
CA GLU A 148 -23.19 -19.54 0.48
C GLU A 148 -23.40 -20.98 0.00
N LYS A 149 -22.63 -21.94 0.53
CA LYS A 149 -22.92 -23.36 0.30
C LYS A 149 -24.31 -23.58 0.91
N LYS A 150 -25.35 -23.59 0.07
CA LYS A 150 -26.65 -24.10 0.47
C LYS A 150 -26.42 -25.54 0.95
N GLY A 151 -26.54 -25.71 2.30
CA GLY A 151 -26.68 -26.98 2.93
C GLY A 151 -27.97 -27.67 2.51
#